data_e90e3a2f276d6a961cb58ad5d9fed195
#
_entry.id   e90e3a2f276d6a961cb58ad5d9fed195
#
_cell.length_a   1.000
_cell.length_b   1.000
_cell.length_c   1.000
_cell.angle_alpha   90.00
_cell.angle_beta   90.00
_cell.angle_gamma   90.00
#
_symmetry.space_group_name_H-M   'P 1'
#
loop_
_entity.id
_entity.type
_entity.pdbx_description
1 polymer ?
#
loop_
_entity_poly.entity_id
_entity_poly.type
_entity_poly.pdbx_seq_one_letter_code
_entity_poly.pdbx_strand_id
1 'polypeptide(L)'
;FSMEVISVGVMYYAAIVPCVLASVIGFSIAHGFGVAPTFFSITGIPELGPASIGQVILLAALCGGLSVLFCKGLHWIGGLYRKFLHDSILRAVVGGVLVVALTYLVQTKDYNGAGMEIIQNAMQGQARPEAFFLKMIFTALTLGAGFKGGEIVPTFFVGSTFGCVVGGLLGMNPSFGAAIGLVALFCGVVNCPVTSIILSVELFGAQGLLL
;
A
#
# COMPACT_ATOMS: atom_id res chain seq x y z
N PHE A 1 4.19 -8.58 11.15
CA PHE A 1 2.85 -8.55 10.56
C PHE A 1 1.93 -9.61 11.18
N SER A 2 2.23 -10.91 11.02
CA SER A 2 1.38 -12.00 11.56
C SER A 2 1.22 -11.98 13.09
N MET A 3 2.04 -11.25 13.82
CA MET A 3 1.94 -11.10 15.28
C MET A 3 1.01 -9.96 15.71
N GLU A 4 0.82 -8.95 14.88
CA GLU A 4 0.00 -7.77 15.19
C GLU A 4 -1.41 -7.84 14.61
N VAL A 5 -1.57 -8.55 13.48
CA VAL A 5 -2.81 -8.55 12.68
C VAL A 5 -3.96 -9.33 13.32
N ILE A 6 -3.65 -10.25 14.24
CA ILE A 6 -4.65 -11.17 14.83
C ILE A 6 -5.64 -10.45 15.75
N SER A 7 -5.15 -9.48 16.53
CA SER A 7 -6.05 -8.63 17.32
C SER A 7 -5.43 -7.25 17.52
N VAL A 8 -6.26 -6.21 17.39
CA VAL A 8 -5.85 -4.81 17.53
C VAL A 8 -5.24 -4.57 18.91
N GLY A 9 -3.97 -4.13 18.91
CA GLY A 9 -3.26 -3.76 20.15
C GLY A 9 -2.74 -4.91 21.00
N VAL A 10 -2.82 -6.16 20.55
CA VAL A 10 -2.29 -7.33 21.26
C VAL A 10 -1.24 -8.04 20.40
N MET A 11 -0.02 -8.15 20.92
CA MET A 11 1.04 -8.95 20.30
C MET A 11 0.96 -10.42 20.72
N TYR A 12 0.92 -11.31 19.74
CA TYR A 12 0.88 -12.75 19.99
C TYR A 12 2.32 -13.30 20.09
N TYR A 13 2.92 -13.19 21.27
CA TYR A 13 4.32 -13.55 21.51
C TYR A 13 4.66 -15.02 21.20
N ALA A 14 3.71 -15.94 21.35
CA ALA A 14 3.92 -17.36 21.03
C ALA A 14 4.24 -17.61 19.55
N ALA A 15 3.86 -16.71 18.67
CA ALA A 15 4.12 -16.81 17.22
C ALA A 15 5.51 -16.28 16.80
N ILE A 16 6.28 -15.66 17.71
CA ILE A 16 7.58 -15.04 17.36
C ILE A 16 8.54 -16.07 16.76
N VAL A 17 8.78 -17.16 17.47
CA VAL A 17 9.77 -18.17 17.03
C VAL A 17 9.42 -18.79 15.68
N PRO A 18 8.20 -19.32 15.45
CA PRO A 18 7.85 -19.89 14.16
C PRO A 18 7.82 -18.84 13.03
N CYS A 19 7.38 -17.59 13.29
CA CYS A 19 7.38 -16.55 12.28
C CYS A 19 8.79 -16.12 11.87
N VAL A 20 9.70 -15.94 12.84
CA VAL A 20 11.09 -15.59 12.55
C VAL A 20 11.78 -16.69 11.77
N LEU A 21 11.63 -17.96 12.20
CA LEU A 21 12.22 -19.10 11.49
C LEU A 21 11.68 -19.19 10.05
N ALA A 22 10.36 -19.07 9.86
CA ALA A 22 9.76 -19.12 8.53
C ALA A 22 10.25 -17.98 7.63
N SER A 23 10.38 -16.77 8.19
CA SER A 23 10.89 -15.60 7.45
C SER A 23 12.34 -15.77 7.03
N VAL A 24 13.22 -16.19 7.95
CA VAL A 24 14.66 -16.40 7.66
C VAL A 24 14.87 -17.52 6.63
N ILE A 25 14.17 -18.64 6.80
CA ILE A 25 14.24 -19.78 5.86
C ILE A 25 13.72 -19.37 4.50
N GLY A 26 12.55 -18.72 4.44
CA GLY A 26 11.94 -18.26 3.19
C GLY A 26 12.83 -17.26 2.45
N PHE A 27 13.40 -16.29 3.16
CA PHE A 27 14.36 -15.34 2.60
C PHE A 27 15.61 -16.04 2.06
N SER A 28 16.20 -16.98 2.83
CA SER A 28 17.40 -17.71 2.42
C SER A 28 17.17 -18.54 1.17
N ILE A 29 16.01 -19.19 1.06
CA ILE A 29 15.60 -19.96 -0.12
C ILE A 29 15.42 -19.03 -1.32
N ALA A 30 14.66 -17.95 -1.18
CA ALA A 30 14.43 -16.99 -2.26
C ALA A 30 15.74 -16.39 -2.77
N HIS A 31 16.64 -15.98 -1.86
CA HIS A 31 17.95 -15.47 -2.21
C HIS A 31 18.82 -16.53 -2.92
N GLY A 32 18.75 -17.80 -2.50
CA GLY A 32 19.43 -18.91 -3.17
C GLY A 32 18.95 -19.15 -4.61
N PHE A 33 17.70 -18.82 -4.93
CA PHE A 33 17.14 -18.83 -6.28
C PHE A 33 17.41 -17.54 -7.07
N GLY A 34 18.19 -16.60 -6.53
CA GLY A 34 18.54 -15.34 -7.21
C GLY A 34 17.46 -14.24 -7.16
N VAL A 35 16.45 -14.39 -6.29
CA VAL A 35 15.45 -13.33 -6.09
C VAL A 35 16.07 -12.22 -5.25
N ALA A 36 16.17 -11.03 -5.83
CA ALA A 36 16.66 -9.85 -5.11
C ALA A 36 15.56 -9.27 -4.21
N PRO A 37 15.89 -8.79 -3.00
CA PRO A 37 14.92 -8.08 -2.15
C PRO A 37 14.48 -6.78 -2.82
N THR A 38 13.21 -6.41 -2.58
CA THR A 38 12.68 -5.14 -3.05
C THR A 38 13.26 -4.01 -2.19
N PHE A 39 13.94 -3.08 -2.83
CA PHE A 39 14.55 -1.93 -2.17
C PHE A 39 14.25 -0.67 -2.96
N PHE A 40 13.83 0.39 -2.26
CA PHE A 40 13.56 1.69 -2.85
C PHE A 40 14.57 2.72 -2.34
N SER A 41 15.12 3.52 -3.26
CA SER A 41 15.96 4.66 -2.90
C SER A 41 15.11 5.90 -2.67
N ILE A 42 15.31 6.57 -1.56
CA ILE A 42 14.68 7.86 -1.25
C ILE A 42 15.67 8.96 -1.60
N THR A 43 15.19 10.00 -2.25
CA THR A 43 15.97 11.21 -2.53
C THR A 43 15.40 12.41 -1.77
N GLY A 44 16.29 13.30 -1.34
CA GLY A 44 15.89 14.60 -0.75
C GLY A 44 15.23 14.49 0.63
N ILE A 45 15.80 13.68 1.52
CA ILE A 45 15.39 13.66 2.93
C ILE A 45 15.66 15.04 3.53
N PRO A 46 14.63 15.74 4.05
CA PRO A 46 14.81 17.07 4.61
C PRO A 46 15.58 17.02 5.93
N GLU A 47 16.25 18.10 6.28
CA GLU A 47 16.76 18.26 7.63
C GLU A 47 15.61 18.28 8.64
N LEU A 48 15.86 17.65 9.80
CA LEU A 48 14.88 17.59 10.89
C LEU A 48 14.65 18.98 11.48
N GLY A 49 13.65 19.66 10.98
CA GLY A 49 13.21 20.97 11.46
C GLY A 49 11.72 20.95 11.87
N PRO A 50 11.26 21.93 12.65
CA PRO A 50 9.87 21.96 13.09
C PRO A 50 8.87 22.06 11.94
N ALA A 51 9.24 22.68 10.83
CA ALA A 51 8.43 22.76 9.62
C ALA A 51 8.29 21.37 8.94
N SER A 52 9.42 20.65 8.80
CA SER A 52 9.43 19.30 8.21
C SER A 52 8.60 18.32 9.05
N ILE A 53 8.73 18.38 10.37
CA ILE A 53 7.92 17.56 11.29
C ILE A 53 6.43 17.86 11.13
N GLY A 54 6.05 19.14 11.04
CA GLY A 54 4.66 19.54 10.81
C GLY A 54 4.08 19.02 9.50
N GLN A 55 4.87 19.08 8.43
CA GLN A 55 4.48 18.52 7.10
C GLN A 55 4.29 17.00 7.15
N VAL A 56 5.19 16.28 7.83
CA VAL A 56 5.10 14.81 7.99
C VAL A 56 3.84 14.43 8.78
N ILE A 57 3.56 15.11 9.90
CA ILE A 57 2.37 14.86 10.71
C ILE A 57 1.09 15.10 9.90
N LEU A 58 1.06 16.19 9.13
CA LEU A 58 -0.09 16.51 8.28
C LEU A 58 -0.30 15.46 7.19
N LEU A 59 0.77 15.06 6.51
CA LEU A 59 0.71 14.01 5.48
C LEU A 59 0.26 12.67 6.08
N ALA A 60 0.79 12.28 7.24
CA ALA A 60 0.40 11.06 7.95
C ALA A 60 -1.08 11.09 8.37
N ALA A 61 -1.59 12.23 8.84
CA ALA A 61 -3.01 12.40 9.17
C ALA A 61 -3.91 12.26 7.92
N LEU A 62 -3.49 12.83 6.78
CA LEU A 62 -4.20 12.67 5.51
C LEU A 62 -4.19 11.21 5.03
N CYS A 63 -3.06 10.52 5.16
CA CYS A 63 -2.97 9.07 4.88
C CYS A 63 -3.88 8.26 5.80
N GLY A 64 -4.00 8.63 7.08
CA GLY A 64 -4.96 8.02 8.02
C GLY A 64 -6.41 8.19 7.54
N GLY A 65 -6.79 9.38 7.08
CA GLY A 65 -8.09 9.61 6.46
C GLY A 65 -8.31 8.78 5.19
N LEU A 66 -7.30 8.71 4.34
CA LEU A 66 -7.32 7.91 3.11
C LEU A 66 -7.43 6.41 3.40
N SER A 67 -6.78 5.91 4.46
CA SER A 67 -6.88 4.49 4.87
C SER A 67 -8.31 4.11 5.24
N VAL A 68 -9.00 4.97 5.98
CA VAL A 68 -10.42 4.77 6.32
C VAL A 68 -11.29 4.75 5.05
N LEU A 69 -11.02 5.66 4.11
CA LEU A 69 -11.74 5.71 2.83
C LEU A 69 -11.49 4.43 2.01
N PHE A 70 -10.25 3.97 1.94
CA PHE A 70 -9.87 2.75 1.23
C PHE A 70 -10.56 1.52 1.81
N CYS A 71 -10.47 1.30 3.14
CA CYS A 71 -11.10 0.17 3.80
C CYS A 71 -12.64 0.20 3.67
N LYS A 72 -13.26 1.36 3.86
CA LYS A 72 -14.71 1.52 3.68
C LYS A 72 -15.11 1.27 2.22
N GLY A 73 -14.34 1.74 1.26
CA GLY A 73 -14.56 1.52 -0.17
C GLY A 73 -14.56 0.03 -0.54
N LEU A 74 -13.56 -0.72 -0.05
CA LEU A 74 -13.46 -2.17 -0.23
C LEU A 74 -14.71 -2.89 0.33
N HIS A 75 -15.08 -2.57 1.57
CA HIS A 75 -16.23 -3.19 2.22
C HIS A 75 -17.56 -2.84 1.56
N TRP A 76 -17.72 -1.58 1.15
CA TRP A 76 -18.94 -1.09 0.51
C TRP A 76 -19.16 -1.75 -0.85
N ILE A 77 -18.13 -1.79 -1.71
CA ILE A 77 -18.21 -2.44 -3.03
C ILE A 77 -18.43 -3.94 -2.88
N GLY A 78 -17.72 -4.60 -1.95
CA GLY A 78 -17.95 -6.01 -1.65
C GLY A 78 -19.36 -6.31 -1.12
N GLY A 79 -19.93 -5.39 -0.33
CA GLY A 79 -21.33 -5.44 0.12
C GLY A 79 -22.32 -5.28 -1.02
N LEU A 80 -22.03 -4.36 -1.95
CA LEU A 80 -22.86 -4.11 -3.12
C LEU A 80 -22.92 -5.34 -4.04
N TYR A 81 -21.78 -5.94 -4.33
CA TYR A 81 -21.72 -7.18 -5.10
C TYR A 81 -22.55 -8.31 -4.46
N ARG A 82 -22.40 -8.50 -3.14
CA ARG A 82 -23.15 -9.56 -2.41
C ARG A 82 -24.65 -9.29 -2.39
N LYS A 83 -25.07 -8.02 -2.37
CA LYS A 83 -26.49 -7.63 -2.37
C LYS A 83 -27.16 -7.90 -3.72
N PHE A 84 -26.48 -7.59 -4.84
CA PHE A 84 -27.07 -7.71 -6.18
C PHE A 84 -26.76 -9.05 -6.86
N LEU A 85 -25.63 -9.67 -6.53
CA LEU A 85 -25.14 -10.87 -7.20
C LEU A 85 -24.90 -11.97 -6.15
N HIS A 86 -25.92 -12.80 -5.93
CA HIS A 86 -25.84 -13.90 -4.95
C HIS A 86 -24.91 -15.02 -5.39
N ASP A 87 -24.86 -15.30 -6.70
CA ASP A 87 -23.98 -16.32 -7.27
C ASP A 87 -22.54 -15.83 -7.37
N SER A 88 -21.61 -16.62 -6.82
CA SER A 88 -20.17 -16.33 -6.82
C SER A 88 -19.57 -16.30 -8.23
N ILE A 89 -20.07 -17.16 -9.13
CA ILE A 89 -19.59 -17.21 -10.52
C ILE A 89 -20.03 -15.96 -11.27
N LEU A 90 -21.31 -15.62 -11.16
CA LEU A 90 -21.85 -14.41 -11.80
C LEU A 90 -21.16 -13.15 -11.30
N ARG A 91 -20.86 -13.09 -10.01
CA ARG A 91 -20.12 -11.98 -9.39
C ARG A 91 -18.71 -11.84 -9.96
N ALA A 92 -17.99 -12.96 -10.12
CA ALA A 92 -16.65 -12.96 -10.73
C ALA A 92 -16.69 -12.51 -12.20
N VAL A 93 -17.66 -13.00 -12.99
CA VAL A 93 -17.83 -12.60 -14.40
C VAL A 93 -18.12 -11.10 -14.50
N VAL A 94 -19.09 -10.59 -13.75
CA VAL A 94 -19.44 -9.15 -13.75
C VAL A 94 -18.25 -8.30 -13.29
N GLY A 95 -17.55 -8.71 -12.22
CA GLY A 95 -16.37 -8.02 -11.75
C GLY A 95 -15.25 -7.98 -12.78
N GLY A 96 -14.98 -9.10 -13.45
CA GLY A 96 -14.00 -9.18 -14.54
C GLY A 96 -14.35 -8.24 -15.71
N VAL A 97 -15.62 -8.25 -16.15
CA VAL A 97 -16.10 -7.35 -17.21
C VAL A 97 -15.94 -5.88 -16.82
N LEU A 98 -16.28 -5.52 -15.56
CA LEU A 98 -16.13 -4.15 -15.07
C LEU A 98 -14.67 -3.70 -15.03
N VAL A 99 -13.74 -4.56 -14.58
CA VAL A 99 -12.30 -4.25 -14.57
C VAL A 99 -11.78 -4.06 -15.99
N VAL A 100 -12.18 -4.91 -16.94
CA VAL A 100 -11.79 -4.79 -18.35
C VAL A 100 -12.37 -3.50 -18.94
N ALA A 101 -13.66 -3.22 -18.73
CA ALA A 101 -14.30 -2.01 -19.22
C ALA A 101 -13.61 -0.74 -18.67
N LEU A 102 -13.28 -0.74 -17.37
CA LEU A 102 -12.59 0.38 -16.74
C LEU A 102 -11.15 0.53 -17.29
N THR A 103 -10.45 -0.57 -17.58
CA THR A 103 -9.13 -0.55 -18.22
C THR A 103 -9.20 0.09 -19.60
N TYR A 104 -10.20 -0.24 -20.40
CA TYR A 104 -10.43 0.39 -21.70
C TYR A 104 -10.80 1.87 -21.59
N LEU A 105 -11.58 2.25 -20.58
CA LEU A 105 -11.98 3.64 -20.36
C LEU A 105 -10.77 4.51 -19.98
N VAL A 106 -9.89 3.99 -19.13
CA VAL A 106 -8.69 4.70 -18.65
C VAL A 106 -7.54 4.63 -19.67
N GLN A 107 -7.64 3.74 -20.67
CA GLN A 107 -6.65 3.53 -21.76
C GLN A 107 -5.24 3.17 -21.28
N THR A 108 -5.08 2.66 -20.05
CA THR A 108 -3.80 2.18 -19.51
C THR A 108 -3.98 0.93 -18.68
N LYS A 109 -2.95 0.10 -18.63
CA LYS A 109 -2.87 -1.10 -17.79
C LYS A 109 -2.14 -0.87 -16.47
N ASP A 110 -1.71 0.35 -16.19
CA ASP A 110 -0.88 0.72 -15.03
C ASP A 110 -1.54 0.37 -13.69
N TYR A 111 -2.87 0.33 -13.65
CA TYR A 111 -3.65 0.03 -12.45
C TYR A 111 -3.99 -1.46 -12.29
N ASN A 112 -3.69 -2.27 -13.29
CA ASN A 112 -3.85 -3.73 -13.24
C ASN A 112 -2.64 -4.38 -12.53
N GLY A 113 -2.86 -5.48 -11.82
CA GLY A 113 -1.80 -6.19 -11.11
C GLY A 113 -1.13 -5.37 -9.99
N ALA A 114 0.14 -5.64 -9.71
CA ALA A 114 0.89 -5.05 -8.60
C ALA A 114 1.21 -3.55 -8.79
N GLY A 115 1.57 -3.13 -10.02
CA GLY A 115 1.93 -1.75 -10.33
C GLY A 115 3.27 -1.31 -9.74
N MET A 116 4.24 -2.22 -9.62
CA MET A 116 5.56 -1.94 -9.03
C MET A 116 6.32 -0.81 -9.75
N GLU A 117 6.16 -0.71 -11.06
CA GLU A 117 6.76 0.35 -11.85
C GLU A 117 6.25 1.74 -11.45
N ILE A 118 4.94 1.86 -11.20
CA ILE A 118 4.33 3.12 -10.75
C ILE A 118 4.78 3.48 -9.33
N ILE A 119 4.95 2.48 -8.45
CA ILE A 119 5.51 2.69 -7.12
C ILE A 119 6.95 3.22 -7.23
N GLN A 120 7.78 2.63 -8.10
CA GLN A 120 9.15 3.09 -8.33
C GLN A 120 9.20 4.51 -8.87
N ASN A 121 8.33 4.84 -9.84
CA ASN A 121 8.23 6.19 -10.38
C ASN A 121 7.80 7.20 -9.31
N ALA A 122 6.85 6.84 -8.43
CA ALA A 122 6.46 7.67 -7.30
C ALA A 122 7.62 7.90 -6.31
N MET A 123 8.46 6.87 -6.07
CA MET A 123 9.68 7.01 -5.27
C MET A 123 10.74 7.91 -5.93
N GLN A 124 10.69 8.10 -7.24
CA GLN A 124 11.51 9.08 -7.97
C GLN A 124 10.85 10.48 -8.04
N GLY A 125 9.74 10.67 -7.34
CA GLY A 125 9.01 11.93 -7.31
C GLY A 125 8.07 12.16 -8.49
N GLN A 126 7.75 11.12 -9.26
CA GLN A 126 6.87 11.19 -10.43
C GLN A 126 5.62 10.34 -10.19
N ALA A 127 4.49 10.99 -9.95
CA ALA A 127 3.20 10.32 -9.82
C ALA A 127 2.09 11.12 -10.50
N ARG A 128 1.17 10.41 -11.16
CA ARG A 128 -0.05 11.03 -11.70
C ARG A 128 -1.02 11.31 -10.55
N PRO A 129 -1.65 12.51 -10.49
CA PRO A 129 -2.54 12.88 -9.39
C PRO A 129 -3.75 11.93 -9.22
N GLU A 130 -4.25 11.37 -10.31
CA GLU A 130 -5.38 10.44 -10.33
C GLU A 130 -5.03 9.00 -9.95
N ALA A 131 -3.72 8.65 -9.91
CA ALA A 131 -3.27 7.27 -9.83
C ALA A 131 -3.74 6.56 -8.55
N PHE A 132 -3.65 7.23 -7.39
CA PHE A 132 -4.06 6.65 -6.13
C PHE A 132 -5.56 6.34 -6.10
N PHE A 133 -6.38 7.23 -6.65
CA PHE A 133 -7.84 7.07 -6.66
C PHE A 133 -8.28 5.95 -7.61
N LEU A 134 -7.72 5.93 -8.83
CA LEU A 134 -7.99 4.87 -9.81
C LEU A 134 -7.60 3.49 -9.25
N LYS A 135 -6.42 3.39 -8.63
CA LYS A 135 -5.99 2.14 -8.00
C LYS A 135 -6.93 1.66 -6.92
N MET A 136 -7.45 2.57 -6.09
CA MET A 136 -8.46 2.22 -5.08
C MET A 136 -9.71 1.61 -5.71
N ILE A 137 -10.22 2.20 -6.81
CA ILE A 137 -11.39 1.71 -7.53
C ILE A 137 -11.12 0.33 -8.14
N PHE A 138 -10.01 0.17 -8.87
CA PHE A 138 -9.63 -1.12 -9.47
C PHE A 138 -9.52 -2.23 -8.42
N THR A 139 -8.87 -1.93 -7.30
CA THR A 139 -8.71 -2.88 -6.20
C THR A 139 -10.05 -3.26 -5.57
N ALA A 140 -10.90 -2.27 -5.31
CA ALA A 140 -12.20 -2.49 -4.70
C ALA A 140 -13.15 -3.28 -5.62
N LEU A 141 -13.12 -3.04 -6.94
CA LEU A 141 -13.88 -3.82 -7.92
C LEU A 141 -13.38 -5.26 -7.99
N THR A 142 -12.07 -5.46 -8.01
CA THR A 142 -11.46 -6.79 -8.12
C THR A 142 -11.71 -7.63 -6.86
N LEU A 143 -11.33 -7.12 -5.69
CA LEU A 143 -11.48 -7.85 -4.43
C LEU A 143 -12.96 -7.98 -4.02
N GLY A 144 -13.77 -6.95 -4.27
CA GLY A 144 -15.20 -6.95 -4.00
C GLY A 144 -15.96 -8.00 -4.81
N ALA A 145 -15.53 -8.28 -6.05
CA ALA A 145 -16.08 -9.34 -6.89
C ALA A 145 -15.75 -10.75 -6.39
N GLY A 146 -14.82 -10.89 -5.42
CA GLY A 146 -14.43 -12.17 -4.84
C GLY A 146 -13.18 -12.80 -5.46
N PHE A 147 -12.46 -12.07 -6.32
CA PHE A 147 -11.15 -12.52 -6.78
C PHE A 147 -10.18 -12.60 -5.59
N LYS A 148 -9.43 -13.69 -5.54
CA LYS A 148 -8.39 -13.86 -4.51
C LYS A 148 -7.21 -12.95 -4.81
N GLY A 149 -6.87 -12.09 -3.87
CA GLY A 149 -5.76 -11.16 -3.97
C GLY A 149 -5.41 -10.56 -2.61
N GLY A 150 -4.27 -9.88 -2.54
CA GLY A 150 -3.82 -9.15 -1.35
C GLY A 150 -4.12 -7.67 -1.48
N GLU A 151 -4.39 -7.01 -0.38
CA GLU A 151 -4.59 -5.56 -0.28
C GLU A 151 -3.30 -4.80 0.07
N ILE A 152 -2.22 -5.52 0.43
CA ILE A 152 -0.94 -4.92 0.85
C ILE A 152 -0.29 -4.14 -0.31
N VAL A 153 -0.09 -4.79 -1.47
CA VAL A 153 0.57 -4.15 -2.61
C VAL A 153 -0.25 -3.00 -3.18
N PRO A 154 -1.58 -3.10 -3.37
CA PRO A 154 -2.42 -1.94 -3.66
C PRO A 154 -2.29 -0.80 -2.65
N THR A 155 -2.13 -1.11 -1.37
CA THR A 155 -1.90 -0.09 -0.32
C THR A 155 -0.58 0.64 -0.53
N PHE A 156 0.50 -0.08 -0.88
CA PHE A 156 1.79 0.55 -1.23
C PHE A 156 1.66 1.47 -2.43
N PHE A 157 0.95 1.03 -3.46
CA PHE A 157 0.70 1.84 -4.65
C PHE A 157 -0.06 3.13 -4.31
N VAL A 158 -1.19 3.00 -3.60
CA VAL A 158 -2.02 4.15 -3.21
C VAL A 158 -1.25 5.09 -2.30
N GLY A 159 -0.53 4.55 -1.31
CA GLY A 159 0.26 5.32 -0.35
C GLY A 159 1.39 6.09 -1.01
N SER A 160 2.18 5.43 -1.87
CA SER A 160 3.30 6.07 -2.55
C SER A 160 2.86 7.16 -3.53
N THR A 161 1.83 6.89 -4.35
CA THR A 161 1.33 7.87 -5.32
C THR A 161 0.63 9.05 -4.64
N PHE A 162 -0.17 8.81 -3.61
CA PHE A 162 -0.78 9.87 -2.81
C PHE A 162 0.27 10.70 -2.07
N GLY A 163 1.21 10.04 -1.41
CA GLY A 163 2.30 10.69 -0.68
C GLY A 163 3.20 11.53 -1.59
N CYS A 164 3.49 11.05 -2.82
CA CYS A 164 4.23 11.80 -3.82
C CYS A 164 3.51 13.11 -4.20
N VAL A 165 2.22 13.02 -4.54
CA VAL A 165 1.42 14.17 -4.98
C VAL A 165 1.18 15.14 -3.84
N VAL A 166 0.67 14.67 -2.71
CA VAL A 166 0.31 15.54 -1.57
C VAL A 166 1.56 16.07 -0.87
N GLY A 167 2.61 15.25 -0.74
CA GLY A 167 3.90 15.71 -0.22
C GLY A 167 4.48 16.85 -1.04
N GLY A 168 4.43 16.74 -2.38
CA GLY A 168 4.83 17.83 -3.26
C GLY A 168 3.99 19.09 -3.09
N LEU A 169 2.68 18.98 -2.89
CA LEU A 169 1.78 20.12 -2.60
C LEU A 169 2.07 20.77 -1.25
N LEU A 170 2.51 20.00 -0.27
CA LEU A 170 2.92 20.49 1.05
C LEU A 170 4.34 21.11 1.05
N GLY A 171 5.03 21.13 -0.10
CA GLY A 171 6.38 21.66 -0.23
C GLY A 171 7.48 20.70 0.25
N MET A 172 7.16 19.40 0.43
CA MET A 172 8.13 18.37 0.72
C MET A 172 8.76 17.86 -0.59
N ASN A 173 9.92 17.20 -0.48
CA ASN A 173 10.42 16.44 -1.62
C ASN A 173 9.42 15.32 -1.97
N PRO A 174 8.94 15.23 -3.24
CA PRO A 174 7.94 14.24 -3.63
C PRO A 174 8.37 12.78 -3.39
N SER A 175 9.67 12.45 -3.53
CA SER A 175 10.22 11.13 -3.24
C SER A 175 10.10 10.79 -1.74
N PHE A 176 10.44 11.74 -0.87
CA PHE A 176 10.29 11.59 0.57
C PHE A 176 8.81 11.49 0.97
N GLY A 177 7.95 12.33 0.38
CA GLY A 177 6.49 12.24 0.56
C GLY A 177 5.92 10.88 0.14
N ALA A 178 6.41 10.30 -0.98
CA ALA A 178 6.02 8.96 -1.44
C ALA A 178 6.37 7.87 -0.43
N ALA A 179 7.58 7.93 0.15
CA ALA A 179 8.02 6.96 1.15
C ALA A 179 7.18 7.03 2.43
N ILE A 180 6.95 8.24 2.96
CA ILE A 180 6.06 8.45 4.13
C ILE A 180 4.65 7.96 3.81
N GLY A 181 4.10 8.34 2.65
CA GLY A 181 2.75 7.94 2.25
C GLY A 181 2.58 6.42 2.15
N LEU A 182 3.59 5.70 1.62
CA LEU A 182 3.60 4.24 1.56
C LEU A 182 3.49 3.63 2.96
N VAL A 183 4.36 4.03 3.89
CA VAL A 183 4.42 3.48 5.26
C VAL A 183 3.19 3.88 6.06
N ALA A 184 2.80 5.15 6.00
CA ALA A 184 1.67 5.68 6.78
C ALA A 184 0.33 5.07 6.33
N LEU A 185 0.11 4.94 5.01
CA LEU A 185 -1.11 4.31 4.51
C LEU A 185 -1.15 2.82 4.87
N PHE A 186 -0.03 2.11 4.72
CA PHE A 186 0.06 0.71 5.12
C PHE A 186 -0.26 0.55 6.62
N CYS A 187 0.34 1.36 7.47
CA CYS A 187 0.05 1.38 8.90
C CYS A 187 -1.45 1.57 9.18
N GLY A 188 -2.09 2.52 8.50
CA GLY A 188 -3.50 2.82 8.68
C GLY A 188 -4.46 1.74 8.16
N VAL A 189 -4.14 1.08 7.03
CA VAL A 189 -4.98 0.05 6.42
C VAL A 189 -4.88 -1.26 7.20
N VAL A 190 -3.66 -1.66 7.55
CA VAL A 190 -3.41 -2.97 8.18
C VAL A 190 -3.45 -2.90 9.70
N ASN A 191 -3.35 -1.68 10.26
CA ASN A 191 -3.34 -1.42 11.71
C ASN A 191 -2.20 -2.14 12.45
N CYS A 192 -1.00 -2.14 11.86
CA CYS A 192 0.21 -2.80 12.36
C CYS A 192 1.38 -1.80 12.50
N PRO A 193 1.41 -0.95 13.53
CA PRO A 193 2.40 0.12 13.63
C PRO A 193 3.84 -0.39 13.78
N VAL A 194 4.09 -1.41 14.60
CA VAL A 194 5.45 -1.97 14.78
C VAL A 194 5.95 -2.60 13.48
N THR A 195 5.09 -3.35 12.77
CA THR A 195 5.42 -3.91 11.46
C THR A 195 5.72 -2.82 10.44
N SER A 196 5.01 -1.68 10.49
CA SER A 196 5.24 -0.57 9.56
C SER A 196 6.60 0.09 9.76
N ILE A 197 7.07 0.21 11.01
CA ILE A 197 8.42 0.70 11.34
C ILE A 197 9.48 -0.27 10.80
N ILE A 198 9.30 -1.58 11.01
CA ILE A 198 10.24 -2.60 10.50
C ILE A 198 10.24 -2.60 8.97
N LEU A 199 9.07 -2.51 8.35
CA LEU A 199 8.91 -2.44 6.90
C LEU A 199 9.62 -1.22 6.30
N SER A 200 9.56 -0.06 6.96
CA SER A 200 10.27 1.13 6.48
C SER A 200 11.78 0.90 6.42
N VAL A 201 12.34 0.22 7.42
CA VAL A 201 13.76 -0.14 7.41
C VAL A 201 14.08 -1.19 6.34
N GLU A 202 13.20 -2.15 6.13
CA GLU A 202 13.37 -3.20 5.11
C GLU A 202 13.33 -2.62 3.70
N LEU A 203 12.39 -1.73 3.40
CA LEU A 203 12.23 -1.16 2.06
C LEU A 203 13.20 -0.04 1.73
N PHE A 204 13.63 0.74 2.72
CA PHE A 204 14.44 1.95 2.55
C PHE A 204 15.82 1.90 3.23
N GLY A 205 16.16 0.77 3.87
CA GLY A 205 17.41 0.63 4.63
C GLY A 205 17.46 1.56 5.84
N ALA A 206 18.67 2.02 6.20
CA ALA A 206 18.86 2.94 7.34
C ALA A 206 18.07 4.25 7.22
N GLN A 207 17.76 4.70 6.01
CA GLN A 207 16.95 5.89 5.76
C GLN A 207 15.50 5.71 6.22
N GLY A 208 15.00 4.48 6.28
CA GLY A 208 13.67 4.15 6.78
C GLY A 208 13.44 4.48 8.25
N LEU A 209 14.49 4.66 9.04
CA LEU A 209 14.39 5.12 10.43
C LEU A 209 14.04 6.61 10.57
N LEU A 210 14.12 7.37 9.48
CA LEU A 210 13.81 8.80 9.43
C LEU A 210 12.39 9.07 8.93
N LEU A 211 11.64 8.03 8.57
CA LEU A 211 10.23 8.08 8.13
C LEU A 211 9.29 7.89 9.32
#